data_b81b50ed48144ea9d55a7ba1381e64cf
#
_entry.id   b81b50ed48144ea9d55a7ba1381e64cf
#
_cell.length_a   1.000
_cell.length_b   1.000
_cell.length_c   1.000
_cell.angle_alpha   90.00
_cell.angle_beta   90.00
_cell.angle_gamma   90.00
#
_symmetry.space_group_name_H-M   'P 1'
#
loop_
_entity.id
_entity.type
_entity.pdbx_description
1 polymer ?
#
loop_
_entity_poly.entity_id
_entity_poly.type
_entity_poly.pdbx_seq_one_letter_code
_entity_poly.pdbx_strand_id
1 'polypeptide(L)'
;CGQVLLDGEEIYRNRQGRKNLKKKISIVFQDYTTSANPRFRIRDILAEGQRAAARKKGIRKLSREKIKKGAGELMEMVGLSADFLDRYPHELSGGQLQRVCIARAVACEPEIILFDEAISSLDAHTQVQVMDLLIDLKEKLNLTYVFITHDLTSVTYLCDEVLFLYRGHITECRPVRELGKTTDEYARRLLQAIV
;
A
#
# COMPACT_ATOMS: atom_id res chain seq x y z
N CYS A 1 -7.77 0.17 -25.38
CA CYS A 1 -8.27 -0.81 -24.40
C CYS A 1 -7.12 -1.72 -24.00
N GLY A 2 -6.81 -1.76 -22.71
CA GLY A 2 -5.76 -2.60 -22.14
C GLY A 2 -6.35 -3.85 -21.47
N GLN A 3 -5.47 -4.78 -21.14
CA GLN A 3 -5.79 -5.99 -20.38
C GLN A 3 -4.89 -6.01 -19.14
N VAL A 4 -5.46 -6.33 -17.97
CA VAL A 4 -4.69 -6.51 -16.73
C VAL A 4 -4.83 -7.97 -16.31
N LEU A 5 -3.69 -8.64 -16.21
CA LEU A 5 -3.60 -10.04 -15.81
C LEU A 5 -2.98 -10.17 -14.43
N LEU A 6 -3.54 -11.05 -13.62
CA LEU A 6 -2.98 -11.48 -12.35
C LEU A 6 -2.86 -13.01 -12.41
N ASP A 7 -1.63 -13.52 -12.34
CA ASP A 7 -1.32 -14.96 -12.54
C ASP A 7 -1.89 -15.52 -13.87
N GLY A 8 -1.81 -14.74 -14.94
CA GLY A 8 -2.34 -15.12 -16.25
C GLY A 8 -3.85 -14.99 -16.41
N GLU A 9 -4.59 -14.63 -15.35
CA GLU A 9 -6.04 -14.42 -15.38
C GLU A 9 -6.42 -12.95 -15.47
N GLU A 10 -7.33 -12.62 -16.38
CA GLU A 10 -7.82 -11.25 -16.55
C GLU A 10 -8.73 -10.86 -15.37
N ILE A 11 -8.35 -9.79 -14.65
CA ILE A 11 -8.99 -9.43 -13.37
C ILE A 11 -10.38 -8.78 -13.52
N TYR A 12 -10.72 -8.24 -14.70
CA TYR A 12 -11.98 -7.52 -14.88
C TYR A 12 -13.08 -8.33 -15.56
N ARG A 13 -12.77 -9.25 -16.48
CA ARG A 13 -13.75 -9.92 -17.34
C ARG A 13 -14.44 -11.10 -16.69
N ASN A 14 -13.77 -11.83 -15.80
CA ASN A 14 -14.35 -13.03 -15.24
C ASN A 14 -14.49 -12.99 -13.71
N ARG A 15 -15.37 -13.88 -13.18
CA ARG A 15 -15.63 -13.96 -11.73
C ARG A 15 -14.42 -14.47 -10.95
N GLN A 16 -13.60 -15.30 -11.55
CA GLN A 16 -12.41 -15.88 -10.91
C GLN A 16 -11.31 -14.82 -10.76
N GLY A 17 -11.01 -14.05 -11.80
CA GLY A 17 -10.07 -12.95 -11.74
C GLY A 17 -10.44 -11.92 -10.68
N ARG A 18 -11.74 -11.56 -10.57
CA ARG A 18 -12.22 -10.66 -9.49
C ARG A 18 -12.07 -11.26 -8.09
N LYS A 19 -12.19 -12.59 -7.94
CA LYS A 19 -11.92 -13.25 -6.65
C LYS A 19 -10.43 -13.25 -6.32
N ASN A 20 -9.57 -13.48 -7.31
CA ASN A 20 -8.12 -13.46 -7.16
C ASN A 20 -7.65 -12.05 -6.78
N LEU A 21 -8.16 -11.02 -7.47
CA LEU A 21 -7.91 -9.62 -7.13
C LEU A 21 -8.18 -9.36 -5.65
N LYS A 22 -9.39 -9.67 -5.17
CA LYS A 22 -9.79 -9.44 -3.77
C LYS A 22 -8.99 -10.25 -2.75
N LYS A 23 -8.38 -11.36 -3.15
CA LYS A 23 -7.57 -12.19 -2.26
C LYS A 23 -6.13 -11.73 -2.18
N LYS A 24 -5.58 -11.25 -3.30
CA LYS A 24 -4.14 -11.03 -3.46
C LYS A 24 -3.73 -9.57 -3.36
N ILE A 25 -4.63 -8.64 -3.64
CA ILE A 25 -4.32 -7.21 -3.68
C ILE A 25 -4.98 -6.49 -2.50
N SER A 26 -4.22 -5.61 -1.88
CA SER A 26 -4.70 -4.60 -0.94
C SER A 26 -4.35 -3.20 -1.44
N ILE A 27 -5.01 -2.16 -0.92
CA ILE A 27 -4.83 -0.78 -1.40
C ILE A 27 -4.63 0.14 -0.20
N VAL A 28 -3.68 1.06 -0.34
CA VAL A 28 -3.49 2.21 0.54
C VAL A 28 -3.73 3.47 -0.28
N PHE A 29 -4.75 4.24 0.11
CA PHE A 29 -5.19 5.44 -0.60
C PHE A 29 -4.44 6.69 -0.14
N GLN A 30 -4.40 7.71 -1.00
CA GLN A 30 -3.86 9.04 -0.74
C GLN A 30 -4.51 9.68 0.51
N ASP A 31 -5.83 9.67 0.57
CA ASP A 31 -6.56 10.19 1.71
C ASP A 31 -6.72 9.10 2.79
N TYR A 32 -5.72 9.00 3.64
CA TYR A 32 -5.74 8.08 4.78
C TYR A 32 -6.78 8.49 5.83
N THR A 33 -7.19 9.77 5.88
CA THR A 33 -8.14 10.26 6.87
C THR A 33 -9.56 9.79 6.57
N THR A 34 -9.98 9.84 5.31
CA THR A 34 -11.29 9.35 4.87
C THR A 34 -11.32 7.84 4.67
N SER A 35 -10.16 7.22 4.41
CA SER A 35 -10.07 5.77 4.21
C SER A 35 -10.27 4.97 5.50
N ALA A 36 -10.06 5.57 6.67
CA ALA A 36 -10.30 4.98 7.97
C ALA A 36 -11.63 5.51 8.54
N ASN A 37 -12.54 4.61 8.93
CA ASN A 37 -13.80 5.05 9.53
C ASN A 37 -13.52 5.81 10.85
N PRO A 38 -13.85 7.12 10.94
CA PRO A 38 -13.50 7.93 12.10
C PRO A 38 -14.23 7.53 13.40
N ARG A 39 -15.28 6.71 13.29
CA ARG A 39 -16.05 6.20 14.43
C ARG A 39 -15.50 4.89 14.97
N PHE A 40 -14.53 4.28 14.28
CA PHE A 40 -13.90 3.03 14.72
C PHE A 40 -12.62 3.33 15.47
N ARG A 41 -12.35 2.52 16.49
CA ARG A 41 -11.03 2.50 17.14
C ARG A 41 -10.02 1.81 16.22
N ILE A 42 -8.75 2.10 16.41
CA ILE A 42 -7.67 1.52 15.59
C ILE A 42 -7.75 -0.01 15.58
N ARG A 43 -8.01 -0.64 16.73
CA ARG A 43 -8.20 -2.10 16.80
C ARG A 43 -9.33 -2.62 15.91
N ASP A 44 -10.41 -1.85 15.73
CA ASP A 44 -11.55 -2.28 14.93
C ASP A 44 -11.23 -2.15 13.43
N ILE A 45 -10.47 -1.11 13.04
CA ILE A 45 -9.94 -0.89 11.70
C ILE A 45 -9.03 -2.06 11.30
N LEU A 46 -8.08 -2.44 12.17
CA LEU A 46 -7.18 -3.57 11.90
C LEU A 46 -7.92 -4.92 11.89
N ALA A 47 -8.94 -5.07 12.74
CA ALA A 47 -9.75 -6.28 12.78
C ALA A 47 -10.50 -6.56 11.46
N GLU A 48 -10.81 -5.54 10.66
CA GLU A 48 -11.43 -5.74 9.34
C GLU A 48 -10.48 -6.51 8.41
N GLY A 49 -9.21 -6.10 8.34
CA GLY A 49 -8.18 -6.80 7.55
C GLY A 49 -7.96 -8.23 8.03
N GLN A 50 -7.81 -8.44 9.33
CA GLN A 50 -7.63 -9.77 9.92
C GLN A 50 -8.82 -10.71 9.62
N ARG A 51 -10.05 -10.20 9.69
CA ARG A 51 -11.24 -10.97 9.31
C ARG A 51 -11.26 -11.30 7.82
N ALA A 52 -10.78 -10.39 6.97
CA ALA A 52 -10.67 -10.65 5.54
C ALA A 52 -9.64 -11.76 5.26
N ALA A 53 -8.47 -11.72 5.88
CA ALA A 53 -7.45 -12.77 5.81
C ALA A 53 -7.98 -14.12 6.31
N ALA A 54 -8.66 -14.15 7.46
CA ALA A 54 -9.26 -15.36 8.00
C ALA A 54 -10.27 -16.00 7.04
N ARG A 55 -11.11 -15.18 6.40
CA ARG A 55 -12.09 -15.68 5.39
C ARG A 55 -11.39 -16.28 4.17
N LYS A 56 -10.25 -15.74 3.73
CA LYS A 56 -9.45 -16.35 2.66
C LYS A 56 -9.01 -17.76 3.00
N LYS A 57 -8.69 -18.01 4.28
CA LYS A 57 -8.26 -19.30 4.84
C LYS A 57 -9.45 -20.22 5.23
N GLY A 58 -10.69 -19.83 4.94
CA GLY A 58 -11.89 -20.61 5.31
C GLY A 58 -12.30 -20.48 6.77
N ILE A 59 -11.66 -19.63 7.55
CA ILE A 59 -11.98 -19.41 8.97
C ILE A 59 -13.17 -18.44 9.06
N ARG A 60 -14.32 -18.94 9.53
CA ARG A 60 -15.56 -18.13 9.61
C ARG A 60 -15.55 -17.10 10.72
N LYS A 61 -14.88 -17.38 11.84
CA LYS A 61 -14.87 -16.49 13.01
C LYS A 61 -13.51 -16.53 13.72
N LEU A 62 -12.94 -15.35 13.97
CA LEU A 62 -11.78 -15.19 14.84
C LEU A 62 -12.26 -14.88 16.28
N SER A 63 -11.57 -15.43 17.28
CA SER A 63 -11.82 -15.06 18.67
C SER A 63 -11.36 -13.61 18.92
N ARG A 64 -11.95 -12.95 19.91
CA ARG A 64 -11.54 -11.58 20.31
C ARG A 64 -10.08 -11.51 20.71
N GLU A 65 -9.57 -12.55 21.40
CA GLU A 65 -8.18 -12.64 21.83
C GLU A 65 -7.22 -12.70 20.63
N LYS A 66 -7.52 -13.53 19.61
CA LYS A 66 -6.72 -13.60 18.39
C LYS A 66 -6.69 -12.26 17.64
N ILE A 67 -7.85 -11.58 17.55
CA ILE A 67 -7.93 -10.26 16.93
C ILE A 67 -7.09 -9.25 17.72
N LYS A 68 -7.19 -9.22 19.05
CA LYS A 68 -6.43 -8.29 19.89
C LYS A 68 -4.92 -8.54 19.79
N LYS A 69 -4.49 -9.80 19.90
CA LYS A 69 -3.09 -10.17 19.75
C LYS A 69 -2.54 -9.78 18.38
N GLY A 70 -3.21 -10.19 17.29
CA GLY A 70 -2.76 -9.86 15.94
C GLY A 70 -2.80 -8.35 15.63
N ALA A 71 -3.71 -7.59 16.26
CA ALA A 71 -3.70 -6.13 16.14
C ALA A 71 -2.47 -5.51 16.83
N GLY A 72 -2.05 -6.03 17.99
CA GLY A 72 -0.80 -5.63 18.64
C GLY A 72 0.42 -5.90 17.77
N GLU A 73 0.53 -7.12 17.23
CA GLU A 73 1.61 -7.51 16.32
C GLU A 73 1.68 -6.62 15.07
N LEU A 74 0.53 -6.25 14.50
CA LEU A 74 0.45 -5.33 13.37
C LEU A 74 0.91 -3.92 13.73
N MET A 75 0.57 -3.43 14.92
CA MET A 75 1.05 -2.11 15.38
C MET A 75 2.56 -2.09 15.57
N GLU A 76 3.12 -3.11 16.21
CA GLU A 76 4.57 -3.26 16.38
C GLU A 76 5.28 -3.33 15.02
N MET A 77 4.71 -4.06 14.05
CA MET A 77 5.25 -4.21 12.70
C MET A 77 5.38 -2.87 11.96
N VAL A 78 4.48 -1.91 12.24
CA VAL A 78 4.53 -0.55 11.66
C VAL A 78 5.19 0.48 12.59
N GLY A 79 5.88 0.02 13.65
CA GLY A 79 6.60 0.86 14.60
C GLY A 79 5.71 1.74 15.47
N LEU A 80 4.50 1.25 15.80
CA LEU A 80 3.56 1.93 16.69
C LEU A 80 3.31 1.11 17.96
N SER A 81 3.11 1.79 19.11
CA SER A 81 2.72 1.12 20.35
C SER A 81 1.32 0.54 20.27
N ALA A 82 1.12 -0.63 20.88
CA ALA A 82 -0.19 -1.24 21.05
C ALA A 82 -1.17 -0.36 21.86
N ASP A 83 -0.68 0.62 22.62
CA ASP A 83 -1.52 1.58 23.36
C ASP A 83 -2.40 2.44 22.44
N PHE A 84 -2.03 2.57 21.16
CA PHE A 84 -2.86 3.26 20.16
C PHE A 84 -4.10 2.47 19.73
N LEU A 85 -4.19 1.18 20.05
CA LEU A 85 -5.31 0.33 19.63
C LEU A 85 -6.68 0.82 20.09
N ASP A 86 -6.73 1.48 21.24
CA ASP A 86 -7.97 2.00 21.84
C ASP A 86 -8.27 3.44 21.41
N ARG A 87 -7.39 4.10 20.67
CA ARG A 87 -7.57 5.44 20.14
C ARG A 87 -8.44 5.44 18.87
N TYR A 88 -8.96 6.61 18.57
CA TYR A 88 -9.66 6.90 17.32
C TYR A 88 -8.69 7.51 16.29
N PRO A 89 -9.00 7.45 14.97
CA PRO A 89 -8.16 8.04 13.93
C PRO A 89 -7.76 9.50 14.16
N HIS A 90 -8.68 10.33 14.64
CA HIS A 90 -8.47 11.76 14.90
C HIS A 90 -7.55 12.05 16.11
N GLU A 91 -7.20 11.04 16.90
CA GLU A 91 -6.27 11.16 18.02
C GLU A 91 -4.81 10.79 17.62
N LEU A 92 -4.59 10.47 16.33
CA LEU A 92 -3.28 10.15 15.78
C LEU A 92 -2.75 11.28 14.90
N SER A 93 -1.41 11.43 14.84
CA SER A 93 -0.78 12.29 13.82
C SER A 93 -0.97 11.69 12.42
N GLY A 94 -0.78 12.51 11.37
CA GLY A 94 -0.90 12.05 9.99
C GLY A 94 -0.03 10.84 9.69
N GLY A 95 1.26 10.88 10.05
CA GLY A 95 2.18 9.76 9.86
C GLY A 95 1.82 8.52 10.68
N GLN A 96 1.28 8.69 11.91
CA GLN A 96 0.78 7.56 12.69
C GLN A 96 -0.45 6.92 12.04
N LEU A 97 -1.40 7.73 11.57
CA LEU A 97 -2.60 7.22 10.91
C LEU A 97 -2.25 6.56 9.57
N GLN A 98 -1.30 7.10 8.82
CA GLN A 98 -0.79 6.48 7.61
C GLN A 98 -0.20 5.09 7.89
N ARG A 99 0.62 4.93 8.93
CA ARG A 99 1.15 3.64 9.36
C ARG A 99 0.05 2.65 9.76
N VAL A 100 -1.02 3.12 10.39
CA VAL A 100 -2.22 2.30 10.67
C VAL A 100 -2.91 1.85 9.37
N CYS A 101 -3.00 2.72 8.35
CA CYS A 101 -3.56 2.33 7.04
C CYS A 101 -2.70 1.28 6.33
N ILE A 102 -1.36 1.39 6.45
CA ILE A 102 -0.44 0.37 5.96
C ILE A 102 -0.65 -0.95 6.74
N ALA A 103 -0.72 -0.91 8.08
CA ALA A 103 -0.99 -2.08 8.92
C ALA A 103 -2.31 -2.76 8.55
N ARG A 104 -3.37 -1.98 8.25
CA ARG A 104 -4.66 -2.49 7.77
C ARG A 104 -4.52 -3.21 6.43
N ALA A 105 -3.73 -2.67 5.51
CA ALA A 105 -3.49 -3.29 4.21
C ALA A 105 -2.73 -4.61 4.36
N VAL A 106 -1.70 -4.65 5.19
CA VAL A 106 -0.91 -5.85 5.54
C VAL A 106 -1.77 -6.88 6.29
N ALA A 107 -2.69 -6.45 7.17
CA ALA A 107 -3.60 -7.33 7.91
C ALA A 107 -4.47 -8.22 7.01
N CYS A 108 -4.66 -7.83 5.75
CA CYS A 108 -5.35 -8.63 4.74
C CYS A 108 -4.49 -9.79 4.21
N GLU A 109 -3.23 -9.91 4.59
CA GLU A 109 -2.24 -10.85 4.05
C GLU A 109 -2.26 -10.85 2.50
N PRO A 110 -1.96 -9.69 1.87
CA PRO A 110 -1.93 -9.59 0.42
C PRO A 110 -0.62 -10.15 -0.14
N GLU A 111 -0.58 -10.39 -1.46
CA GLU A 111 0.66 -10.60 -2.21
C GLU A 111 1.14 -9.28 -2.82
N ILE A 112 0.20 -8.39 -3.13
CA ILE A 112 0.44 -7.08 -3.77
C ILE A 112 -0.23 -5.98 -2.96
N ILE A 113 0.49 -4.88 -2.72
CA ILE A 113 -0.10 -3.65 -2.17
C ILE A 113 0.01 -2.53 -3.22
N LEU A 114 -1.13 -1.96 -3.58
CA LEU A 114 -1.21 -0.77 -4.41
C LEU A 114 -1.19 0.46 -3.51
N PHE A 115 -0.26 1.37 -3.76
CA PHE A 115 -0.17 2.67 -3.10
C PHE A 115 -0.58 3.76 -4.09
N ASP A 116 -1.66 4.47 -3.79
CA ASP A 116 -2.17 5.55 -4.63
C ASP A 116 -1.87 6.90 -3.96
N GLU A 117 -0.77 7.53 -4.38
CA GLU A 117 -0.21 8.76 -3.78
C GLU A 117 -0.12 8.75 -2.25
N ALA A 118 0.06 7.57 -1.68
CA ALA A 118 -0.17 7.31 -0.26
C ALA A 118 0.78 8.05 0.71
N ILE A 119 1.90 8.57 0.25
CA ILE A 119 2.89 9.27 1.09
C ILE A 119 3.08 10.74 0.72
N SER A 120 2.43 11.23 -0.34
CA SER A 120 2.63 12.59 -0.87
C SER A 120 2.19 13.71 0.08
N SER A 121 1.25 13.43 0.97
CA SER A 121 0.71 14.42 1.93
C SER A 121 1.46 14.51 3.26
N LEU A 122 2.54 13.73 3.43
CA LEU A 122 3.35 13.71 4.63
C LEU A 122 4.50 14.72 4.52
N ASP A 123 4.98 15.23 5.65
CA ASP A 123 6.22 16.00 5.69
C ASP A 123 7.44 15.13 5.32
N ALA A 124 8.50 15.76 4.83
CA ALA A 124 9.66 15.06 4.27
C ALA A 124 10.30 14.05 5.26
N HIS A 125 10.37 14.39 6.55
CA HIS A 125 10.95 13.50 7.56
C HIS A 125 10.07 12.25 7.77
N THR A 126 8.77 12.45 7.92
CA THR A 126 7.79 11.35 8.06
C THR A 126 7.75 10.50 6.80
N GLN A 127 7.88 11.10 5.62
CA GLN A 127 7.95 10.41 4.33
C GLN A 127 9.07 9.39 4.30
N VAL A 128 10.30 9.79 4.66
CA VAL A 128 11.47 8.89 4.72
C VAL A 128 11.21 7.74 5.69
N GLN A 129 10.71 8.03 6.88
CA GLN A 129 10.41 6.99 7.87
C GLN A 129 9.36 5.97 7.39
N VAL A 130 8.39 6.42 6.60
CA VAL A 130 7.38 5.51 6.02
C VAL A 130 7.99 4.72 4.87
N MET A 131 8.86 5.31 4.05
CA MET A 131 9.58 4.59 2.98
C MET A 131 10.47 3.49 3.55
N ASP A 132 11.24 3.76 4.60
CA ASP A 132 12.05 2.74 5.29
C ASP A 132 11.20 1.60 5.82
N LEU A 133 10.08 1.93 6.46
CA LEU A 133 9.10 0.93 6.92
C LEU A 133 8.58 0.06 5.76
N LEU A 134 8.30 0.66 4.60
CA LEU A 134 7.81 -0.08 3.44
C LEU A 134 8.86 -1.02 2.86
N ILE A 135 10.15 -0.64 2.85
CA ILE A 135 11.25 -1.52 2.45
C ILE A 135 11.31 -2.73 3.40
N ASP A 136 11.30 -2.48 4.70
CA ASP A 136 11.32 -3.53 5.72
C ASP A 136 10.14 -4.52 5.57
N LEU A 137 8.93 -3.99 5.34
CA LEU A 137 7.74 -4.82 5.16
C LEU A 137 7.78 -5.61 3.85
N LYS A 138 8.30 -5.01 2.76
CA LYS A 138 8.48 -5.68 1.46
C LYS A 138 9.33 -6.93 1.62
N GLU A 139 10.47 -6.80 2.30
CA GLU A 139 11.40 -7.90 2.52
C GLU A 139 10.85 -8.95 3.48
N LYS A 140 10.37 -8.54 4.66
CA LYS A 140 9.88 -9.44 5.71
C LYS A 140 8.68 -10.27 5.29
N LEU A 141 7.80 -9.70 4.47
CA LEU A 141 6.53 -10.31 4.07
C LEU A 141 6.51 -10.78 2.61
N ASN A 142 7.63 -10.62 1.88
CA ASN A 142 7.76 -10.94 0.45
C ASN A 142 6.63 -10.31 -0.38
N LEU A 143 6.44 -9.00 -0.23
CA LEU A 143 5.37 -8.24 -0.89
C LEU A 143 5.84 -7.65 -2.22
N THR A 144 4.92 -7.57 -3.16
CA THR A 144 5.08 -6.75 -4.36
C THR A 144 4.34 -5.43 -4.17
N TYR A 145 4.98 -4.32 -4.50
CA TYR A 145 4.38 -3.00 -4.46
C TYR A 145 4.11 -2.45 -5.85
N VAL A 146 2.97 -1.80 -5.99
CA VAL A 146 2.64 -0.97 -7.15
C VAL A 146 2.41 0.45 -6.63
N PHE A 147 3.31 1.36 -6.96
CA PHE A 147 3.24 2.77 -6.54
C PHE A 147 2.71 3.64 -7.66
N ILE A 148 1.66 4.41 -7.37
CA ILE A 148 1.20 5.51 -8.21
C ILE A 148 1.63 6.79 -7.51
N THR A 149 2.51 7.56 -8.13
CA THR A 149 3.03 8.80 -7.56
C THR A 149 3.54 9.72 -8.66
N HIS A 150 3.59 11.01 -8.35
CA HIS A 150 4.29 12.01 -9.15
C HIS A 150 5.68 12.36 -8.56
N ASP A 151 6.02 11.81 -7.39
CA ASP A 151 7.29 12.03 -6.72
C ASP A 151 8.33 10.99 -7.13
N LEU A 152 9.29 11.40 -7.98
CA LEU A 152 10.38 10.54 -8.44
C LEU A 152 11.39 10.19 -7.32
N THR A 153 11.47 10.97 -6.25
CA THR A 153 12.31 10.63 -5.10
C THR A 153 11.83 9.33 -4.47
N SER A 154 10.52 9.22 -4.24
CA SER A 154 9.89 7.98 -3.74
C SER A 154 10.09 6.81 -4.71
N VAL A 155 9.98 7.06 -6.03
CA VAL A 155 10.20 6.02 -7.05
C VAL A 155 11.62 5.48 -6.99
N THR A 156 12.63 6.36 -6.94
CA THR A 156 14.03 5.94 -6.90
C THR A 156 14.41 5.24 -5.60
N TYR A 157 13.68 5.53 -4.52
CA TYR A 157 13.92 4.94 -3.21
C TYR A 157 13.29 3.55 -3.02
N LEU A 158 12.07 3.35 -3.55
CA LEU A 158 11.24 2.17 -3.25
C LEU A 158 11.11 1.18 -4.41
N CYS A 159 11.23 1.65 -5.66
CA CYS A 159 10.84 0.87 -6.83
C CYS A 159 12.03 0.31 -7.57
N ASP A 160 11.84 -0.84 -8.20
CA ASP A 160 12.83 -1.48 -9.07
C ASP A 160 12.64 -1.05 -10.53
N GLU A 161 11.37 -0.80 -10.92
CA GLU A 161 10.97 -0.40 -12.27
C GLU A 161 10.00 0.78 -12.22
N VAL A 162 9.99 1.59 -13.27
CA VAL A 162 9.08 2.71 -13.46
C VAL A 162 8.34 2.61 -14.79
N LEU A 163 7.05 2.91 -14.74
CA LEU A 163 6.16 3.01 -15.89
C LEU A 163 5.73 4.47 -16.02
N PHE A 164 6.04 5.10 -17.14
CA PHE A 164 5.58 6.46 -17.42
C PHE A 164 4.20 6.42 -18.08
N LEU A 165 3.21 7.03 -17.44
CA LEU A 165 1.83 7.07 -17.91
C LEU A 165 1.49 8.49 -18.36
N TYR A 166 1.16 8.65 -19.65
CA TYR A 166 0.75 9.92 -20.22
C TYR A 166 -0.52 9.77 -21.05
N ARG A 167 -1.53 10.59 -20.76
CA ARG A 167 -2.84 10.59 -21.46
C ARG A 167 -3.47 9.20 -21.61
N GLY A 168 -3.34 8.37 -20.56
CA GLY A 168 -3.92 7.02 -20.52
C GLY A 168 -3.11 5.95 -21.26
N HIS A 169 -1.90 6.26 -21.70
CA HIS A 169 -0.98 5.33 -22.35
C HIS A 169 0.32 5.21 -21.57
N ILE A 170 0.84 3.98 -21.48
CA ILE A 170 2.20 3.75 -20.99
C ILE A 170 3.14 4.13 -22.14
N THR A 171 3.93 5.19 -21.93
CA THR A 171 4.84 5.71 -22.96
C THR A 171 6.21 5.04 -22.89
N GLU A 172 6.65 4.68 -21.68
CA GLU A 172 7.92 3.99 -21.47
C GLU A 172 7.88 3.15 -20.19
N CYS A 173 8.62 2.04 -20.18
CA CYS A 173 8.89 1.22 -19.02
C CYS A 173 10.40 1.03 -18.89
N ARG A 174 10.96 1.31 -17.69
CA ARG A 174 12.39 1.21 -17.45
C ARG A 174 12.73 0.75 -16.04
N PRO A 175 13.85 0.01 -15.86
CA PRO A 175 14.47 -0.15 -14.56
C PRO A 175 14.87 1.23 -14.00
N VAL A 176 14.65 1.45 -12.71
CA VAL A 176 14.99 2.72 -12.04
C VAL A 176 16.47 3.08 -12.24
N ARG A 177 17.38 2.11 -12.17
CA ARG A 177 18.82 2.29 -12.42
C ARG A 177 19.16 2.82 -13.82
N GLU A 178 18.21 2.78 -14.76
CA GLU A 178 18.38 3.19 -16.17
C GLU A 178 17.57 4.44 -16.53
N LEU A 179 17.03 5.16 -15.55
CA LEU A 179 16.25 6.38 -15.78
C LEU A 179 16.99 7.43 -16.62
N GLY A 180 18.32 7.54 -16.47
CA GLY A 180 19.14 8.43 -17.30
C GLY A 180 19.18 8.09 -18.79
N LYS A 181 18.73 6.89 -19.19
CA LYS A 181 18.66 6.45 -20.60
C LYS A 181 17.24 6.60 -21.20
N THR A 182 16.33 7.28 -20.49
CA THR A 182 14.95 7.51 -20.91
C THR A 182 14.90 8.24 -22.26
N THR A 183 14.11 7.74 -23.19
CA THR A 183 13.98 8.27 -24.56
C THR A 183 12.69 9.01 -24.81
N ASP A 184 11.62 8.64 -24.09
CA ASP A 184 10.32 9.31 -24.19
C ASP A 184 10.39 10.79 -23.78
N GLU A 185 9.80 11.67 -24.59
CA GLU A 185 9.87 13.13 -24.36
C GLU A 185 9.17 13.55 -23.07
N TYR A 186 8.01 12.96 -22.76
CA TYR A 186 7.26 13.27 -21.54
C TYR A 186 8.04 12.81 -20.31
N ALA A 187 8.54 11.59 -20.32
CA ALA A 187 9.35 11.04 -19.23
C ALA A 187 10.63 11.87 -19.00
N ARG A 188 11.31 12.30 -20.06
CA ARG A 188 12.49 13.18 -19.97
C ARG A 188 12.17 14.52 -19.34
N ARG A 189 11.02 15.12 -19.70
CA ARG A 189 10.57 16.40 -19.10
C ARG A 189 10.27 16.25 -17.62
N LEU A 190 9.64 15.12 -17.20
CA LEU A 190 9.42 14.83 -15.77
C LEU A 190 10.74 14.70 -15.01
N LEU A 191 11.69 13.96 -15.55
CA LEU A 191 13.01 13.80 -14.93
C LEU A 191 13.78 15.13 -14.81
N GLN A 192 13.68 16.02 -15.80
CA GLN A 192 14.33 17.34 -15.79
C GLN A 192 13.67 18.34 -14.83
N ALA A 193 12.40 18.17 -14.50
CA ALA A 193 11.69 19.08 -13.59
C ALA A 193 12.07 18.89 -12.10
N ILE A 194 12.87 17.88 -11.78
CA ILE A 194 13.26 17.50 -10.41
C ILE A 194 14.73 17.86 -10.11
N VAL A 195 15.51 18.14 -11.14
CA VAL A 195 16.89 18.66 -11.05
C VAL A 195 16.85 20.17 -11.04
#